data_43b2f9f6242c6c9b886c1c0f59c647a8
#
_entry.id   43b2f9f6242c6c9b886c1c0f59c647a8
#
_cell.length_a   1.000
_cell.length_b   1.000
_cell.length_c   1.000
_cell.angle_alpha   90.00
_cell.angle_beta   90.00
_cell.angle_gamma   90.00
#
_symmetry.space_group_name_H-M   'P 1'
#
loop_
_entity.id
_entity.type
_entity.pdbx_description
1 polymer ?
#
loop_
_entity_poly.entity_id
_entity_poly.type
_entity_poly.pdbx_seq_one_letter_code
_entity_poly.pdbx_strand_id
1 'polypeptide(L)'
;ESMHEYFGFEHSMILLVDQNEGSLKVIATYGYDDQGIGAEVKIGLGVIGMVAKKKKLMRMANMGAQKQYINAIKEQVQPVNKGKPLDEIVLPGLQNAESQVAIPMLIENELIGVFSVESDRVNIFDKSDELIIKILANQTASALQNAKLYNLEQQRLRELDRAHAELADLNLNLEKKVSDRTEELVALSEKLSKYFSPQVYNSIFSGELDVKIQTQRKPLTVFFCDLQGFTHLTEKLEPEILTDILTEYLTAMSRIAINWGGTIDKYIGDAILVF
;
A
#
# COMPACT_ATOMS: atom_id res chain seq x y z
N GLU A 1 -36.87 0.73 16.76
CA GLU A 1 -37.67 1.19 17.95
C GLU A 1 -38.14 2.64 17.80
N SER A 2 -37.27 3.61 17.62
CA SER A 2 -37.63 5.03 17.52
C SER A 2 -38.66 5.35 16.42
N MET A 3 -38.68 4.60 15.32
CA MET A 3 -39.64 4.86 14.24
C MET A 3 -41.09 4.45 14.58
N HIS A 4 -41.24 3.41 15.34
CA HIS A 4 -42.54 2.98 15.86
C HIS A 4 -43.03 3.97 16.92
N GLU A 5 -42.17 4.33 17.88
CA GLU A 5 -42.55 5.22 18.98
C GLU A 5 -42.95 6.65 18.55
N TYR A 6 -42.21 7.24 17.57
CA TYR A 6 -42.39 8.61 17.18
C TYR A 6 -43.26 8.80 15.92
N PHE A 7 -43.28 7.81 15.01
CA PHE A 7 -43.94 7.95 13.71
C PHE A 7 -45.04 6.88 13.46
N GLY A 8 -45.17 5.88 14.34
CA GLY A 8 -46.15 4.83 14.20
C GLY A 8 -45.92 3.85 13.06
N PHE A 9 -44.68 3.78 12.53
CA PHE A 9 -44.30 2.81 11.48
C PHE A 9 -44.02 1.47 12.12
N GLU A 10 -44.92 0.52 11.94
CA GLU A 10 -44.84 -0.80 12.61
C GLU A 10 -43.86 -1.75 11.92
N HIS A 11 -43.72 -1.65 10.58
CA HIS A 11 -42.88 -2.53 9.81
C HIS A 11 -41.98 -1.77 8.87
N SER A 12 -40.67 -1.98 8.98
CA SER A 12 -39.71 -1.30 8.11
C SER A 12 -38.50 -2.19 7.81
N MET A 13 -37.88 -1.96 6.65
CA MET A 13 -36.66 -2.64 6.25
C MET A 13 -35.70 -1.73 5.49
N ILE A 14 -34.40 -1.99 5.65
CA ILE A 14 -33.32 -1.31 4.96
C ILE A 14 -32.58 -2.33 4.11
N LEU A 15 -32.43 -2.03 2.83
CA LEU A 15 -31.66 -2.84 1.91
C LEU A 15 -30.51 -1.99 1.33
N LEU A 16 -29.35 -2.57 1.24
CA LEU A 16 -28.19 -1.95 0.57
C LEU A 16 -27.91 -2.60 -0.77
N VAL A 17 -27.34 -1.81 -1.68
CA VAL A 17 -26.88 -2.31 -2.99
C VAL A 17 -25.67 -3.21 -2.78
N ASP A 18 -25.75 -4.45 -3.27
CA ASP A 18 -24.58 -5.30 -3.49
C ASP A 18 -24.00 -4.97 -4.87
N GLN A 19 -22.84 -4.35 -4.86
CA GLN A 19 -22.17 -3.89 -6.10
C GLN A 19 -21.69 -5.06 -6.99
N ASN A 20 -21.47 -6.24 -6.39
CA ASN A 20 -20.95 -7.39 -7.13
C ASN A 20 -22.07 -8.16 -7.84
N GLU A 21 -23.30 -8.17 -7.29
CA GLU A 21 -24.39 -9.00 -7.78
C GLU A 21 -25.51 -8.22 -8.48
N GLY A 22 -25.48 -6.87 -8.42
CA GLY A 22 -26.55 -6.03 -9.00
C GLY A 22 -27.87 -6.25 -8.32
N SER A 23 -27.87 -6.64 -7.05
CA SER A 23 -29.01 -6.90 -6.18
C SER A 23 -29.03 -5.94 -4.98
N LEU A 24 -30.12 -5.97 -4.24
CA LEU A 24 -30.28 -5.30 -2.95
C LEU A 24 -30.28 -6.37 -1.87
N LYS A 25 -29.53 -6.17 -0.79
CA LYS A 25 -29.47 -7.11 0.35
C LYS A 25 -30.04 -6.48 1.60
N VAL A 26 -30.92 -7.19 2.28
CA VAL A 26 -31.51 -6.76 3.55
C VAL A 26 -30.45 -6.73 4.64
N ILE A 27 -30.26 -5.56 5.26
CA ILE A 27 -29.28 -5.37 6.35
C ILE A 27 -29.94 -5.14 7.71
N ALA A 28 -31.17 -4.62 7.72
CA ALA A 28 -31.91 -4.35 8.95
C ALA A 28 -33.41 -4.42 8.70
N THR A 29 -34.14 -4.93 9.67
CA THR A 29 -35.61 -5.01 9.68
C THR A 29 -36.16 -4.68 11.06
N TYR A 30 -37.40 -4.21 11.10
CA TYR A 30 -38.14 -3.96 12.30
C TYR A 30 -39.61 -4.36 12.11
N GLY A 31 -40.21 -5.04 13.12
CA GLY A 31 -41.63 -5.38 13.15
C GLY A 31 -42.02 -6.66 12.39
N TYR A 32 -41.09 -7.37 11.77
CA TYR A 32 -41.36 -8.62 11.07
C TYR A 32 -41.03 -9.83 11.97
N ASP A 33 -41.87 -10.87 11.88
CA ASP A 33 -41.67 -12.12 12.62
C ASP A 33 -40.38 -12.83 12.22
N ASP A 34 -40.06 -12.84 10.91
CA ASP A 34 -38.79 -13.30 10.36
C ASP A 34 -37.95 -12.10 9.95
N GLN A 35 -36.74 -11.96 10.52
CA GLN A 35 -35.89 -10.84 10.24
C GLN A 35 -35.40 -10.81 8.80
N GLY A 36 -35.28 -11.96 8.11
CA GLY A 36 -34.86 -12.08 6.71
C GLY A 36 -33.58 -11.32 6.37
N ILE A 37 -32.70 -11.06 7.37
CA ILE A 37 -31.41 -10.38 7.16
C ILE A 37 -30.57 -11.22 6.21
N GLY A 38 -30.05 -10.58 5.17
CA GLY A 38 -29.32 -11.25 4.11
C GLY A 38 -30.16 -11.66 2.92
N ALA A 39 -31.51 -11.54 2.98
CA ALA A 39 -32.37 -11.77 1.82
C ALA A 39 -32.08 -10.80 0.69
N GLU A 40 -32.21 -11.26 -0.55
CA GLU A 40 -31.83 -10.51 -1.74
C GLU A 40 -33.01 -10.14 -2.62
N VAL A 41 -33.00 -8.93 -3.14
CA VAL A 41 -33.96 -8.42 -4.12
C VAL A 41 -33.24 -7.97 -5.39
N LYS A 42 -33.57 -8.56 -6.52
CA LYS A 42 -33.01 -8.12 -7.81
C LYS A 42 -33.51 -6.72 -8.18
N ILE A 43 -32.59 -5.87 -8.63
CA ILE A 43 -32.93 -4.53 -9.11
C ILE A 43 -33.90 -4.63 -10.29
N GLY A 44 -35.03 -3.96 -10.18
CA GLY A 44 -36.11 -4.01 -11.16
C GLY A 44 -37.24 -5.01 -10.86
N LEU A 45 -37.11 -5.82 -9.80
CA LEU A 45 -38.12 -6.78 -9.38
C LEU A 45 -38.92 -6.26 -8.18
N GLY A 46 -40.24 -6.32 -8.24
CA GLY A 46 -41.13 -5.84 -7.19
C GLY A 46 -41.05 -4.32 -6.96
N VAL A 47 -41.69 -3.83 -5.90
CA VAL A 47 -41.69 -2.40 -5.56
C VAL A 47 -40.28 -1.92 -5.21
N ILE A 48 -39.61 -2.63 -4.33
CA ILE A 48 -38.28 -2.28 -3.83
C ILE A 48 -37.26 -2.26 -4.99
N GLY A 49 -37.21 -3.32 -5.82
CA GLY A 49 -36.31 -3.38 -6.94
C GLY A 49 -36.60 -2.33 -8.01
N MET A 50 -37.88 -1.95 -8.20
CA MET A 50 -38.26 -0.88 -9.14
C MET A 50 -37.86 0.50 -8.59
N VAL A 51 -37.97 0.74 -7.30
CA VAL A 51 -37.46 1.95 -6.63
C VAL A 51 -35.96 2.08 -6.83
N ALA A 52 -35.22 1.01 -6.65
CA ALA A 52 -33.78 0.97 -6.91
C ALA A 52 -33.46 1.33 -8.36
N LYS A 53 -34.15 0.69 -9.33
CA LYS A 53 -33.94 0.92 -10.76
C LYS A 53 -34.25 2.34 -11.21
N LYS A 54 -35.40 2.87 -10.76
CA LYS A 54 -35.88 4.20 -11.15
C LYS A 54 -35.30 5.33 -10.33
N LYS A 55 -34.70 5.04 -9.18
CA LYS A 55 -34.22 6.02 -8.18
C LYS A 55 -35.31 7.02 -7.80
N LYS A 56 -36.55 6.56 -7.72
CA LYS A 56 -37.71 7.38 -7.38
C LYS A 56 -38.54 6.66 -6.32
N LEU A 57 -39.12 7.45 -5.40
CA LEU A 57 -40.07 6.98 -4.43
C LEU A 57 -41.26 6.30 -5.12
N MET A 58 -41.72 5.20 -4.56
CA MET A 58 -42.97 4.54 -4.94
C MET A 58 -43.83 4.31 -3.69
N ARG A 59 -45.11 4.69 -3.79
CA ARG A 59 -46.15 4.45 -2.79
C ARG A 59 -47.23 3.55 -3.38
N MET A 60 -47.53 2.50 -2.67
CA MET A 60 -48.62 1.57 -2.99
C MET A 60 -49.70 1.71 -1.89
N ALA A 61 -50.93 1.94 -2.27
CA ALA A 61 -52.01 2.30 -1.32
C ALA A 61 -53.00 1.15 -1.07
N ASN A 62 -53.05 0.13 -1.95
CA ASN A 62 -53.94 -1.02 -1.84
C ASN A 62 -53.30 -2.21 -2.58
N MET A 63 -52.38 -2.91 -1.87
CA MET A 63 -51.62 -4.01 -2.44
C MET A 63 -52.47 -5.28 -2.58
N GLY A 64 -53.44 -5.51 -1.70
CA GLY A 64 -54.30 -6.68 -1.71
C GLY A 64 -55.10 -6.76 -3.02
N ALA A 65 -55.72 -5.67 -3.45
CA ALA A 65 -56.45 -5.66 -4.71
C ALA A 65 -55.53 -5.88 -5.92
N GLN A 66 -54.30 -5.40 -5.87
CA GLN A 66 -53.30 -5.61 -6.94
C GLN A 66 -52.78 -7.05 -6.96
N LYS A 67 -52.53 -7.65 -5.79
CA LYS A 67 -52.15 -9.09 -5.70
C LYS A 67 -53.25 -9.98 -6.28
N GLN A 68 -54.53 -9.73 -5.97
CA GLN A 68 -55.66 -10.46 -6.56
C GLN A 68 -55.70 -10.32 -8.08
N TYR A 69 -55.49 -9.08 -8.61
CA TYR A 69 -55.44 -8.87 -10.06
C TYR A 69 -54.26 -9.56 -10.71
N ILE A 70 -53.05 -9.50 -10.12
CA ILE A 70 -51.84 -10.15 -10.64
C ILE A 70 -51.99 -11.69 -10.57
N ASN A 71 -52.57 -12.22 -9.51
CA ASN A 71 -52.82 -13.67 -9.39
C ASN A 71 -53.84 -14.15 -10.40
N ALA A 72 -54.91 -13.42 -10.65
CA ALA A 72 -55.87 -13.71 -11.72
C ALA A 72 -55.25 -13.70 -13.13
N ILE A 73 -54.25 -12.84 -13.37
CA ILE A 73 -53.48 -12.86 -14.62
C ILE A 73 -52.50 -14.05 -14.66
N LYS A 74 -51.83 -14.40 -13.53
CA LYS A 74 -50.92 -15.56 -13.48
C LYS A 74 -51.60 -16.89 -13.64
N GLU A 75 -52.87 -17.03 -13.22
CA GLU A 75 -53.65 -18.23 -13.46
C GLU A 75 -54.02 -18.44 -14.96
N GLN A 76 -54.00 -17.36 -15.71
CA GLN A 76 -54.24 -17.42 -17.17
C GLN A 76 -52.97 -17.67 -17.99
N VAL A 77 -51.79 -17.54 -17.39
CA VAL A 77 -50.48 -17.77 -18.07
C VAL A 77 -49.83 -19.00 -17.43
N GLN A 78 -49.83 -20.10 -18.19
CA GLN A 78 -49.25 -21.39 -17.72
C GLN A 78 -47.78 -21.24 -17.27
N PRO A 79 -47.34 -21.93 -16.19
CA PRO A 79 -45.99 -21.83 -15.68
C PRO A 79 -45.03 -22.64 -16.53
N VAL A 80 -44.07 -21.96 -17.16
CA VAL A 80 -42.89 -22.58 -17.73
C VAL A 80 -41.78 -22.55 -16.68
N ASN A 81 -41.30 -23.75 -16.34
CA ASN A 81 -40.13 -24.12 -15.56
C ASN A 81 -40.20 -24.04 -14.00
N LYS A 82 -40.38 -25.22 -13.44
CA LYS A 82 -39.96 -25.57 -12.10
C LYS A 82 -38.45 -25.91 -12.08
N GLY A 83 -37.60 -24.95 -11.81
CA GLY A 83 -36.25 -25.18 -11.31
C GLY A 83 -36.31 -25.21 -9.77
N LYS A 84 -35.64 -26.19 -9.11
CA LYS A 84 -35.55 -26.29 -7.64
C LYS A 84 -35.00 -24.95 -7.06
N PRO A 85 -35.60 -24.43 -5.97
CA PRO A 85 -34.98 -23.31 -5.25
C PRO A 85 -33.72 -23.84 -4.51
N LEU A 86 -32.59 -23.21 -4.76
CA LEU A 86 -31.52 -23.08 -3.77
C LEU A 86 -32.11 -22.41 -2.52
N ASP A 87 -31.53 -22.65 -1.34
CA ASP A 87 -31.90 -22.02 -0.07
C ASP A 87 -31.95 -20.48 -0.18
N GLU A 88 -33.00 -19.94 -0.79
CA GLU A 88 -33.25 -18.52 -0.86
C GLU A 88 -33.82 -18.08 0.50
N ILE A 89 -33.07 -17.16 1.18
CA ILE A 89 -33.60 -16.49 2.37
C ILE A 89 -34.83 -15.70 1.92
N VAL A 90 -35.98 -16.00 2.48
CA VAL A 90 -37.23 -15.34 2.09
C VAL A 90 -37.16 -13.86 2.47
N LEU A 91 -37.49 -12.97 1.53
CA LEU A 91 -37.57 -11.53 1.80
C LEU A 91 -38.60 -11.31 2.92
N PRO A 92 -38.22 -10.61 4.01
CA PRO A 92 -39.21 -10.25 5.04
C PRO A 92 -40.28 -9.35 4.41
N GLY A 93 -41.49 -9.59 4.75
CA GLY A 93 -42.62 -8.81 4.26
C GLY A 93 -43.88 -9.22 4.99
N LEU A 94 -44.76 -8.25 5.21
CA LEU A 94 -46.09 -8.53 5.75
C LEU A 94 -46.87 -9.39 4.76
N GLN A 95 -47.34 -10.57 5.22
CA GLN A 95 -48.18 -11.46 4.37
C GLN A 95 -49.43 -10.74 3.88
N ASN A 96 -49.99 -9.84 4.71
CA ASN A 96 -51.19 -9.05 4.45
C ASN A 96 -50.86 -7.56 4.25
N ALA A 97 -49.71 -7.22 3.68
CA ALA A 97 -49.37 -5.84 3.40
C ALA A 97 -50.41 -5.21 2.43
N GLU A 98 -51.05 -4.12 2.87
CA GLU A 98 -52.00 -3.38 2.11
C GLU A 98 -51.43 -2.04 1.60
N SER A 99 -50.48 -1.49 2.34
CA SER A 99 -49.77 -0.26 1.94
C SER A 99 -48.28 -0.40 2.07
N GLN A 100 -47.54 0.17 1.13
CA GLN A 100 -46.09 0.20 1.15
C GLN A 100 -45.56 1.54 0.62
N VAL A 101 -44.53 2.08 1.28
CA VAL A 101 -43.73 3.19 0.78
C VAL A 101 -42.29 2.72 0.70
N ALA A 102 -41.70 2.77 -0.47
CA ALA A 102 -40.29 2.48 -0.66
C ALA A 102 -39.57 3.70 -1.26
N ILE A 103 -38.44 4.06 -0.67
CA ILE A 103 -37.67 5.26 -0.97
C ILE A 103 -36.24 4.89 -1.28
N PRO A 104 -35.64 5.39 -2.39
CA PRO A 104 -34.24 5.17 -2.67
C PRO A 104 -33.38 6.00 -1.71
N MET A 105 -32.38 5.39 -1.11
CA MET A 105 -31.32 6.04 -0.34
C MET A 105 -30.23 6.47 -1.33
N LEU A 106 -30.11 7.76 -1.56
CA LEU A 106 -29.19 8.32 -2.55
C LEU A 106 -28.14 9.22 -1.88
N ILE A 107 -26.90 9.12 -2.38
CA ILE A 107 -25.81 10.06 -2.08
C ILE A 107 -25.25 10.53 -3.43
N GLU A 108 -25.22 11.84 -3.66
CA GLU A 108 -24.73 12.41 -4.92
C GLU A 108 -25.33 11.75 -6.18
N ASN A 109 -26.62 11.36 -6.10
CA ASN A 109 -27.35 10.64 -7.16
C ASN A 109 -26.93 9.16 -7.37
N GLU A 110 -26.03 8.63 -6.54
CA GLU A 110 -25.71 7.20 -6.51
C GLU A 110 -26.66 6.46 -5.55
N LEU A 111 -27.12 5.28 -5.98
CA LEU A 111 -27.99 4.45 -5.16
C LEU A 111 -27.17 3.68 -4.12
N ILE A 112 -27.39 3.97 -2.85
CA ILE A 112 -26.77 3.24 -1.73
C ILE A 112 -27.68 2.09 -1.31
N GLY A 113 -28.98 2.27 -1.39
CA GLY A 113 -29.94 1.26 -0.99
C GLY A 113 -31.38 1.70 -1.14
N VAL A 114 -32.29 0.96 -0.50
CA VAL A 114 -33.73 1.27 -0.45
C VAL A 114 -34.18 1.15 0.99
N PHE A 115 -34.96 2.13 1.42
CA PHE A 115 -35.69 2.13 2.69
C PHE A 115 -37.16 1.84 2.40
N SER A 116 -37.76 0.82 3.04
CA SER A 116 -39.15 0.43 2.82
C SER A 116 -39.92 0.38 4.15
N VAL A 117 -41.15 0.87 4.12
CA VAL A 117 -42.09 0.80 5.23
C VAL A 117 -43.37 0.16 4.72
N GLU A 118 -43.94 -0.76 5.50
CA GLU A 118 -45.16 -1.53 5.18
C GLU A 118 -46.20 -1.42 6.26
N SER A 119 -47.47 -1.56 5.89
CA SER A 119 -48.61 -1.61 6.79
C SER A 119 -49.70 -2.58 6.28
N ASP A 120 -50.40 -3.22 7.17
CA ASP A 120 -51.59 -4.05 6.89
C ASP A 120 -52.87 -3.21 6.66
N ARG A 121 -52.75 -1.85 6.73
CA ARG A 121 -53.87 -0.95 6.54
C ARG A 121 -53.82 -0.30 5.15
N VAL A 122 -54.99 -0.20 4.51
CA VAL A 122 -55.13 0.39 3.18
C VAL A 122 -54.94 1.91 3.25
N ASN A 123 -54.14 2.45 2.33
CA ASN A 123 -53.96 3.91 2.10
C ASN A 123 -53.58 4.67 3.37
N ILE A 124 -52.73 4.07 4.25
CA ILE A 124 -52.38 4.70 5.52
C ILE A 124 -51.31 5.81 5.34
N PHE A 125 -50.45 5.69 4.35
CA PHE A 125 -49.36 6.66 4.14
C PHE A 125 -49.83 7.84 3.34
N ASP A 126 -49.69 9.05 3.91
CA ASP A 126 -49.99 10.29 3.25
C ASP A 126 -48.71 11.01 2.72
N LYS A 127 -48.84 12.27 2.28
CA LYS A 127 -47.69 13.06 1.80
C LYS A 127 -46.72 13.46 2.92
N SER A 128 -47.22 13.62 4.14
CA SER A 128 -46.41 13.95 5.30
C SER A 128 -45.54 12.75 5.68
N ASP A 129 -46.11 11.55 5.66
CA ASP A 129 -45.36 10.29 5.88
C ASP A 129 -44.28 10.08 4.82
N GLU A 130 -44.59 10.33 3.54
CA GLU A 130 -43.60 10.30 2.46
C GLU A 130 -42.41 11.23 2.74
N LEU A 131 -42.67 12.44 3.24
CA LEU A 131 -41.61 13.39 3.57
C LEU A 131 -40.77 12.93 4.76
N ILE A 132 -41.41 12.44 5.81
CA ILE A 132 -40.74 11.89 7.01
C ILE A 132 -39.84 10.70 6.62
N ILE A 133 -40.42 9.74 5.90
CA ILE A 133 -39.68 8.54 5.47
C ILE A 133 -38.49 8.93 4.56
N LYS A 134 -38.68 9.94 3.70
CA LYS A 134 -37.59 10.47 2.83
C LYS A 134 -36.45 11.10 3.64
N ILE A 135 -36.81 11.88 4.68
CA ILE A 135 -35.80 12.46 5.57
C ILE A 135 -35.03 11.36 6.29
N LEU A 136 -35.73 10.33 6.82
CA LEU A 136 -35.12 9.21 7.50
C LEU A 136 -34.22 8.38 6.55
N ALA A 137 -34.68 8.12 5.33
CA ALA A 137 -33.90 7.43 4.32
C ALA A 137 -32.60 8.19 3.98
N ASN A 138 -32.65 9.50 3.82
CA ASN A 138 -31.50 10.35 3.56
C ASN A 138 -30.53 10.38 4.74
N GLN A 139 -31.03 10.51 5.96
CA GLN A 139 -30.21 10.47 7.18
C GLN A 139 -29.52 9.11 7.33
N THR A 140 -30.25 8.04 7.09
CA THR A 140 -29.72 6.66 7.13
C THR A 140 -28.63 6.47 6.06
N ALA A 141 -28.87 6.94 4.83
CA ALA A 141 -27.87 6.87 3.76
C ALA A 141 -26.59 7.60 4.16
N SER A 142 -26.70 8.84 4.68
CA SER A 142 -25.56 9.63 5.13
C SER A 142 -24.81 8.97 6.28
N ALA A 143 -25.52 8.41 7.26
CA ALA A 143 -24.92 7.72 8.39
C ALA A 143 -24.15 6.46 7.95
N LEU A 144 -24.72 5.67 7.05
CA LEU A 144 -24.08 4.46 6.50
C LEU A 144 -22.84 4.82 5.68
N GLN A 145 -22.90 5.87 4.87
CA GLN A 145 -21.76 6.35 4.11
C GLN A 145 -20.63 6.84 5.02
N ASN A 146 -20.96 7.63 6.03
CA ASN A 146 -19.97 8.11 7.00
C ASN A 146 -19.31 6.95 7.74
N ALA A 147 -20.09 5.96 8.18
CA ALA A 147 -19.53 4.76 8.82
C ALA A 147 -18.60 3.99 7.89
N LYS A 148 -18.96 3.83 6.61
CA LYS A 148 -18.12 3.18 5.61
C LYS A 148 -16.81 3.94 5.37
N LEU A 149 -16.89 5.27 5.22
CA LEU A 149 -15.71 6.12 5.03
C LEU A 149 -14.79 6.08 6.25
N TYR A 150 -15.36 6.17 7.45
CA TYR A 150 -14.59 6.08 8.69
C TYR A 150 -13.82 4.75 8.80
N ASN A 151 -14.47 3.63 8.51
CA ASN A 151 -13.82 2.33 8.54
C ASN A 151 -12.69 2.22 7.50
N LEU A 152 -12.91 2.74 6.29
CA LEU A 152 -11.90 2.78 5.24
C LEU A 152 -10.69 3.64 5.65
N GLU A 153 -10.94 4.80 6.25
CA GLU A 153 -9.89 5.69 6.75
C GLU A 153 -9.06 5.01 7.83
N GLN A 154 -9.70 4.35 8.79
CA GLN A 154 -9.02 3.58 9.83
C GLN A 154 -8.14 2.46 9.26
N GLN A 155 -8.60 1.78 8.21
CA GLN A 155 -7.79 0.77 7.52
C GLN A 155 -6.56 1.40 6.87
N ARG A 156 -6.74 2.50 6.14
CA ARG A 156 -5.63 3.22 5.49
C ARG A 156 -4.60 3.74 6.47
N LEU A 157 -5.05 4.26 7.62
CA LEU A 157 -4.13 4.70 8.68
C LEU A 157 -3.26 3.55 9.19
N ARG A 158 -3.86 2.38 9.45
CA ARG A 158 -3.10 1.20 9.88
C ARG A 158 -2.10 0.70 8.85
N GLU A 159 -2.46 0.74 7.56
CA GLU A 159 -1.54 0.40 6.47
C GLU A 159 -0.40 1.39 6.36
N LEU A 160 -0.69 2.68 6.51
CA LEU A 160 0.31 3.75 6.50
C LEU A 160 1.29 3.61 7.67
N ASP A 161 0.80 3.37 8.88
CA ASP A 161 1.64 3.16 10.06
C ASP A 161 2.59 1.97 9.88
N ARG A 162 2.11 0.86 9.30
CA ARG A 162 2.96 -0.30 8.99
C ARG A 162 4.03 0.05 7.96
N ALA A 163 3.65 0.72 6.87
CA ALA A 163 4.61 1.13 5.85
C ALA A 163 5.67 2.09 6.40
N HIS A 164 5.29 3.02 7.29
CA HIS A 164 6.22 3.92 7.97
C HIS A 164 7.20 3.16 8.86
N ALA A 165 6.73 2.17 9.63
CA ALA A 165 7.60 1.34 10.46
C ALA A 165 8.60 0.53 9.64
N GLU A 166 8.17 -0.08 8.53
CA GLU A 166 9.04 -0.81 7.60
C GLU A 166 10.09 0.10 6.96
N LEU A 167 9.70 1.31 6.54
CA LEU A 167 10.64 2.30 5.98
C LEU A 167 11.67 2.76 7.02
N ALA A 168 11.27 2.96 8.26
CA ALA A 168 12.20 3.35 9.34
C ALA A 168 13.24 2.26 9.59
N ASP A 169 12.82 0.99 9.66
CA ASP A 169 13.73 -0.16 9.83
C ASP A 169 14.70 -0.30 8.63
N LEU A 170 14.16 -0.18 7.41
CA LEU A 170 14.98 -0.24 6.20
C LEU A 170 16.02 0.88 6.15
N ASN A 171 15.65 2.12 6.51
CA ASN A 171 16.58 3.25 6.56
C ASN A 171 17.69 3.01 7.58
N LEU A 172 17.35 2.51 8.76
CA LEU A 172 18.33 2.21 9.80
C LEU A 172 19.32 1.13 9.36
N ASN A 173 18.82 0.10 8.67
CA ASN A 173 19.65 -0.96 8.09
C ASN A 173 20.55 -0.45 6.95
N LEU A 174 20.03 0.49 6.11
CA LEU A 174 20.81 1.13 5.05
C LEU A 174 21.91 2.02 5.63
N GLU A 175 21.62 2.85 6.61
CA GLU A 175 22.62 3.69 7.29
C GLU A 175 23.75 2.85 7.87
N LYS A 176 23.41 1.75 8.55
CA LYS A 176 24.40 0.82 9.06
C LYS A 176 25.27 0.23 7.95
N LYS A 177 24.65 -0.27 6.85
CA LYS A 177 25.40 -0.81 5.72
C LYS A 177 26.30 0.22 5.07
N VAL A 178 25.84 1.47 4.93
CA VAL A 178 26.66 2.56 4.38
C VAL A 178 27.86 2.83 5.29
N SER A 179 27.63 2.90 6.61
CA SER A 179 28.72 3.07 7.57
C SER A 179 29.75 1.94 7.48
N ASP A 180 29.30 0.69 7.55
CA ASP A 180 30.17 -0.49 7.48
C ASP A 180 30.98 -0.51 6.16
N ARG A 181 30.35 -0.20 5.02
CA ARG A 181 31.04 -0.13 3.72
C ARG A 181 32.02 1.03 3.61
N THR A 182 31.68 2.17 4.23
CA THR A 182 32.59 3.32 4.24
C THR A 182 33.85 2.99 5.06
N GLU A 183 33.69 2.38 6.22
CA GLU A 183 34.84 1.95 7.04
C GLU A 183 35.72 0.92 6.30
N GLU A 184 35.09 -0.07 5.61
CA GLU A 184 35.81 -1.04 4.79
C GLU A 184 36.60 -0.39 3.66
N LEU A 185 36.00 0.57 2.96
CA LEU A 185 36.65 1.35 1.88
C LEU A 185 37.81 2.20 2.41
N VAL A 186 37.65 2.85 3.54
CA VAL A 186 38.73 3.63 4.17
C VAL A 186 39.89 2.73 4.54
N ALA A 187 39.62 1.58 5.20
CA ALA A 187 40.64 0.62 5.56
C ALA A 187 41.38 0.03 4.34
N LEU A 188 40.63 -0.23 3.25
CA LEU A 188 41.24 -0.69 1.98
C LEU A 188 42.11 0.42 1.36
N SER A 189 41.63 1.66 1.36
CA SER A 189 42.35 2.82 0.86
C SER A 189 43.68 3.00 1.61
N GLU A 190 43.65 2.93 2.95
CA GLU A 190 44.87 2.98 3.78
C GLU A 190 45.86 1.86 3.49
N LYS A 191 45.37 0.62 3.23
CA LYS A 191 46.25 -0.47 2.83
C LYS A 191 46.90 -0.20 1.46
N LEU A 192 46.11 0.28 0.50
CA LEU A 192 46.61 0.59 -0.85
C LEU A 192 47.63 1.74 -0.84
N SER A 193 47.47 2.72 0.03
CA SER A 193 48.41 3.84 0.14
C SER A 193 49.86 3.42 0.45
N LYS A 194 50.04 2.24 1.04
CA LYS A 194 51.37 1.68 1.34
C LYS A 194 52.08 1.12 0.12
N TYR A 195 51.35 0.81 -0.94
CA TYR A 195 51.90 0.15 -2.14
C TYR A 195 52.07 1.11 -3.33
N PHE A 196 51.47 2.32 -3.27
CA PHE A 196 51.55 3.31 -4.33
C PHE A 196 52.38 4.52 -3.88
N SER A 197 53.02 5.18 -4.84
CA SER A 197 53.59 6.49 -4.53
C SER A 197 52.48 7.48 -4.15
N PRO A 198 52.77 8.47 -3.27
CA PRO A 198 51.75 9.46 -2.87
C PRO A 198 51.09 10.19 -4.04
N GLN A 199 51.82 10.41 -5.12
CA GLN A 199 51.30 11.06 -6.33
C GLN A 199 50.25 10.19 -7.02
N VAL A 200 50.56 8.88 -7.21
CA VAL A 200 49.63 7.93 -7.83
C VAL A 200 48.41 7.68 -6.96
N TYR A 201 48.60 7.53 -5.66
CA TYR A 201 47.51 7.36 -4.71
C TYR A 201 46.54 8.56 -4.74
N ASN A 202 47.09 9.78 -4.62
CA ASN A 202 46.26 10.98 -4.64
C ASN A 202 45.53 11.14 -5.98
N SER A 203 46.18 10.86 -7.09
CA SER A 203 45.55 10.94 -8.42
C SER A 203 44.40 9.96 -8.62
N ILE A 204 44.50 8.75 -8.06
CA ILE A 204 43.43 7.73 -8.14
C ILE A 204 42.22 8.12 -7.24
N PHE A 205 42.50 8.61 -6.03
CA PHE A 205 41.45 8.86 -5.03
C PHE A 205 40.86 10.28 -5.08
N SER A 206 41.57 11.27 -5.69
CA SER A 206 40.99 12.59 -5.94
C SER A 206 40.01 12.63 -7.11
N GLY A 207 39.95 11.55 -7.90
CA GLY A 207 39.12 11.51 -9.12
C GLY A 207 39.63 12.36 -10.27
N GLU A 208 40.85 12.95 -10.15
CA GLU A 208 41.43 13.82 -11.19
C GLU A 208 42.03 13.03 -12.36
N LEU A 209 42.20 11.72 -12.19
CA LEU A 209 42.70 10.86 -13.27
C LEU A 209 41.65 9.81 -13.66
N ASP A 210 41.04 10.05 -14.79
CA ASP A 210 40.58 8.97 -15.66
C ASP A 210 41.86 8.18 -16.05
N VAL A 211 42.08 6.99 -15.47
CA VAL A 211 43.32 6.19 -15.66
C VAL A 211 43.35 5.68 -17.10
N LYS A 212 43.56 6.59 -18.04
CA LYS A 212 43.93 6.24 -19.40
C LYS A 212 45.46 6.03 -19.40
N ILE A 213 45.88 4.81 -19.59
CA ILE A 213 47.28 4.48 -19.84
C ILE A 213 47.67 5.20 -21.13
N GLN A 214 48.24 6.39 -20.98
CA GLN A 214 48.80 7.18 -22.09
C GLN A 214 50.30 7.10 -22.05
N THR A 215 50.87 6.66 -23.14
CA THR A 215 52.31 6.65 -23.30
C THR A 215 52.78 8.08 -23.63
N GLN A 216 53.51 8.70 -22.73
CA GLN A 216 54.13 10.01 -22.95
C GLN A 216 55.63 9.87 -22.93
N ARG A 217 56.29 10.50 -23.91
CA ARG A 217 57.76 10.64 -23.89
C ARG A 217 58.13 11.93 -23.14
N LYS A 218 58.81 11.75 -22.00
CA LYS A 218 59.33 12.84 -21.19
C LYS A 218 60.82 12.63 -20.95
N PRO A 219 61.63 13.70 -20.92
CA PRO A 219 62.96 13.62 -20.37
C PRO A 219 62.86 13.35 -18.88
N LEU A 220 63.45 12.28 -18.40
CA LEU A 220 63.47 11.92 -16.99
C LEU A 220 64.89 11.81 -16.50
N THR A 221 65.15 12.30 -15.29
CA THR A 221 66.37 11.97 -14.53
C THR A 221 66.10 10.73 -13.75
N VAL A 222 66.90 9.69 -13.98
CA VAL A 222 66.77 8.42 -13.25
C VAL A 222 67.85 8.38 -12.21
N PHE A 223 67.47 8.15 -10.97
CA PHE A 223 68.37 7.97 -9.84
C PHE A 223 68.26 6.53 -9.40
N PHE A 224 69.41 5.84 -9.32
CA PHE A 224 69.54 4.49 -8.83
C PHE A 224 70.62 4.48 -7.75
N CYS A 225 70.28 3.98 -6.58
CA CYS A 225 71.20 3.88 -5.43
C CYS A 225 71.02 2.52 -4.74
N ASP A 226 72.13 1.91 -4.35
CA ASP A 226 72.23 0.68 -3.60
C ASP A 226 73.19 0.81 -2.40
N LEU A 227 73.18 -0.16 -1.50
CA LEU A 227 74.06 -0.23 -0.35
C LEU A 227 75.33 -0.98 -0.72
N GLN A 228 76.47 -0.33 -0.62
CA GLN A 228 77.76 -0.99 -0.87
C GLN A 228 78.03 -2.12 0.13
N GLY A 229 78.24 -3.30 -0.37
CA GLY A 229 78.54 -4.48 0.47
C GLY A 229 77.33 -5.12 1.14
N PHE A 230 76.12 -4.82 0.71
CA PHE A 230 74.90 -5.38 1.27
C PHE A 230 74.86 -6.93 1.26
N THR A 231 75.32 -7.58 0.20
CA THR A 231 75.45 -9.04 0.10
C THR A 231 76.31 -9.62 1.24
N HIS A 232 77.37 -8.90 1.66
CA HIS A 232 78.20 -9.33 2.78
C HIS A 232 77.51 -9.11 4.15
N LEU A 233 76.66 -8.11 4.25
CA LEU A 233 75.81 -7.87 5.43
C LEU A 233 74.78 -8.95 5.58
N THR A 234 74.14 -9.42 4.51
CA THR A 234 73.13 -10.48 4.52
C THR A 234 73.66 -11.83 5.00
N GLU A 235 74.98 -12.07 4.76
CA GLU A 235 75.61 -13.28 5.24
C GLU A 235 75.97 -13.28 6.74
N LYS A 236 76.05 -12.09 7.35
CA LYS A 236 76.54 -11.92 8.72
C LYS A 236 75.47 -11.55 9.76
N LEU A 237 74.39 -10.99 9.33
CA LEU A 237 73.32 -10.49 10.22
C LEU A 237 72.14 -11.45 10.26
N GLU A 238 71.52 -11.50 11.40
CA GLU A 238 70.22 -12.14 11.60
C GLU A 238 69.16 -11.49 10.72
N PRO A 239 68.19 -12.23 10.14
CA PRO A 239 67.18 -11.68 9.21
C PRO A 239 66.36 -10.52 9.80
N GLU A 240 66.07 -10.57 11.07
CA GLU A 240 65.32 -9.53 11.78
C GLU A 240 66.08 -8.19 11.82
N ILE A 241 67.37 -8.26 12.21
CA ILE A 241 68.25 -7.07 12.27
C ILE A 241 68.45 -6.49 10.86
N LEU A 242 68.63 -7.36 9.87
CA LEU A 242 68.78 -6.93 8.47
C LEU A 242 67.51 -6.23 7.98
N THR A 243 66.34 -6.74 8.31
CA THR A 243 65.07 -6.15 7.93
C THR A 243 64.88 -4.78 8.58
N ASP A 244 65.23 -4.59 9.83
CA ASP A 244 65.15 -3.29 10.52
C ASP A 244 66.09 -2.26 9.88
N ILE A 245 67.33 -2.60 9.62
CA ILE A 245 68.29 -1.70 8.96
C ILE A 245 67.80 -1.32 7.56
N LEU A 246 67.35 -2.30 6.78
CA LEU A 246 66.82 -2.08 5.43
C LEU A 246 65.59 -1.17 5.43
N THR A 247 64.66 -1.41 6.39
CA THR A 247 63.47 -0.62 6.54
C THR A 247 63.79 0.83 6.90
N GLU A 248 64.72 1.07 7.84
CA GLU A 248 65.16 2.42 8.22
C GLU A 248 65.82 3.11 7.06
N TYR A 249 66.77 2.47 6.34
CA TYR A 249 67.43 3.00 5.17
C TYR A 249 66.45 3.37 4.05
N LEU A 250 65.61 2.43 3.62
CA LEU A 250 64.66 2.65 2.54
C LEU A 250 63.63 3.72 2.91
N THR A 251 63.20 3.80 4.16
CA THR A 251 62.30 4.85 4.67
C THR A 251 62.98 6.23 4.59
N ALA A 252 64.24 6.33 5.03
CA ALA A 252 64.98 7.61 4.96
C ALA A 252 65.24 8.06 3.53
N MET A 253 65.65 7.15 2.65
CA MET A 253 65.85 7.46 1.23
C MET A 253 64.60 7.83 0.49
N SER A 254 63.48 7.13 0.80
CA SER A 254 62.15 7.47 0.24
C SER A 254 61.71 8.87 0.63
N ARG A 255 61.90 9.26 1.88
CA ARG A 255 61.58 10.60 2.36
C ARG A 255 62.37 11.68 1.67
N ILE A 256 63.68 11.43 1.46
CA ILE A 256 64.54 12.37 0.72
C ILE A 256 64.08 12.48 -0.73
N ALA A 257 63.84 11.35 -1.42
CA ALA A 257 63.37 11.33 -2.80
C ALA A 257 62.09 12.11 -2.99
N ILE A 258 61.08 11.85 -2.13
CA ILE A 258 59.78 12.51 -2.17
C ILE A 258 59.92 14.04 -1.88
N ASN A 259 60.73 14.42 -0.89
CA ASN A 259 60.94 15.83 -0.55
C ASN A 259 61.56 16.63 -1.67
N TRP A 260 62.34 16.00 -2.55
CA TRP A 260 62.93 16.58 -3.74
C TRP A 260 62.09 16.43 -5.01
N GLY A 261 60.84 15.98 -4.88
CA GLY A 261 59.90 15.84 -5.98
C GLY A 261 60.10 14.57 -6.83
N GLY A 262 60.93 13.63 -6.37
CA GLY A 262 61.13 12.37 -7.06
C GLY A 262 59.94 11.40 -6.88
N THR A 263 59.72 10.58 -7.87
CA THR A 263 58.75 9.46 -7.84
C THR A 263 59.52 8.14 -7.66
N ILE A 264 59.23 7.39 -6.62
CA ILE A 264 59.80 6.10 -6.40
C ILE A 264 59.12 5.09 -7.34
N ASP A 265 59.92 4.46 -8.24
CA ASP A 265 59.37 3.41 -9.10
C ASP A 265 59.27 2.07 -8.36
N LYS A 266 60.36 1.64 -7.81
CA LYS A 266 60.41 0.36 -7.04
C LYS A 266 61.65 0.26 -6.15
N TYR A 267 61.59 -0.71 -5.23
CA TYR A 267 62.73 -1.20 -4.48
C TYR A 267 63.21 -2.50 -5.11
N ILE A 268 64.48 -2.70 -5.23
CA ILE A 268 65.12 -3.92 -5.78
C ILE A 268 66.14 -4.41 -4.76
N GLY A 269 65.70 -5.23 -3.78
CA GLY A 269 66.49 -5.60 -2.63
C GLY A 269 66.81 -4.38 -1.78
N ASP A 270 68.09 -4.01 -1.69
CA ASP A 270 68.58 -2.83 -0.99
C ASP A 270 68.65 -1.56 -1.89
N ALA A 271 68.36 -1.73 -3.15
CA ALA A 271 68.40 -0.61 -4.10
C ALA A 271 67.03 0.12 -4.19
N ILE A 272 67.11 1.44 -4.43
CA ILE A 272 65.97 2.27 -4.70
C ILE A 272 66.08 2.89 -6.10
N LEU A 273 65.03 2.79 -6.89
CA LEU A 273 64.91 3.42 -8.20
C LEU A 273 63.92 4.60 -8.10
N VAL A 274 64.39 5.78 -8.48
CA VAL A 274 63.63 7.03 -8.44
C VAL A 274 63.78 7.78 -9.76
N PHE A 275 62.70 8.42 -10.21
CA PHE A 275 62.71 9.32 -11.36
C PHE A 275 61.93 10.63 -11.08
#